data_f19d945f4dce5c84a4d71547515a547f
#
_entry.id   f19d945f4dce5c84a4d71547515a547f
#
_cell.length_a   1.000
_cell.length_b   1.000
_cell.length_c   1.000
_cell.angle_alpha   90.00
_cell.angle_beta   90.00
_cell.angle_gamma   90.00
#
_symmetry.space_group_name_H-M   'P 1'
#
loop_
_entity.id
_entity.type
_entity.pdbx_description
1 polymer ?
#
loop_
_entity_poly.entity_id
_entity_poly.type
_entity_poly.pdbx_seq_one_letter_code
_entity_poly.pdbx_strand_id
1 'polypeptide(L)'
;ALSYKSGDGFLLQSAVKSNQSLCLLADNGRCYTLAMANLPSARGNGEPLSSMLSLEAGSKIIAACLWQEAGQYVVAADNGCGFIVSGADLFSKTKTGKALINTGEAKALSLQALDSDEDEILALNNAGRALILPARELPQLAKGKGNQIIGISKKQFAEGLRMNHIVLLPAQANVLLFAAKQKMRIRAEERGQY
;
A
#
# COMPACT_ATOMS: atom_id res chain seq x y z
N ALA A 1 9.40 -22.75 -11.43
CA ALA A 1 9.63 -21.95 -10.24
C ALA A 1 10.49 -20.75 -10.61
N LEU A 2 10.14 -19.53 -10.14
CA LEU A 2 10.97 -18.34 -10.32
C LEU A 2 12.15 -18.41 -9.33
N SER A 3 13.35 -18.09 -9.81
CA SER A 3 14.54 -17.95 -8.96
C SER A 3 14.88 -16.47 -8.82
N TYR A 4 15.24 -16.04 -7.62
CA TYR A 4 15.60 -14.65 -7.31
C TYR A 4 17.08 -14.56 -6.94
N LYS A 5 17.71 -13.43 -7.23
CA LYS A 5 19.06 -13.12 -6.74
C LYS A 5 19.02 -12.85 -5.23
N SER A 6 20.15 -12.97 -4.56
CA SER A 6 20.26 -12.68 -3.12
C SER A 6 19.78 -11.25 -2.82
N GLY A 7 18.85 -11.13 -1.89
CA GLY A 7 18.22 -9.85 -1.51
C GLY A 7 17.03 -9.41 -2.34
N ASP A 8 16.65 -10.20 -3.37
CA ASP A 8 15.47 -9.98 -4.19
C ASP A 8 14.37 -10.99 -3.82
N GLY A 9 13.12 -10.73 -4.20
CA GLY A 9 11.99 -11.60 -3.88
C GLY A 9 10.73 -11.25 -4.64
N PHE A 10 9.71 -12.06 -4.46
CA PHE A 10 8.39 -11.84 -5.02
C PHE A 10 7.70 -10.65 -4.32
N LEU A 11 7.26 -9.67 -5.08
CA LEU A 11 6.46 -8.55 -4.57
C LEU A 11 4.99 -8.69 -4.95
N LEU A 12 4.69 -8.81 -6.23
CA LEU A 12 3.33 -8.82 -6.76
C LEU A 12 3.25 -9.59 -8.07
N GLN A 13 2.11 -10.25 -8.28
CA GLN A 13 1.69 -10.80 -9.56
C GLN A 13 0.24 -10.41 -9.82
N SER A 14 -0.06 -9.88 -10.98
CA SER A 14 -1.41 -9.50 -11.39
C SER A 14 -1.64 -9.77 -12.87
N ALA A 15 -2.88 -10.16 -13.22
CA ALA A 15 -3.33 -10.21 -14.60
C ALA A 15 -3.72 -8.80 -15.04
N VAL A 16 -3.10 -8.31 -16.12
CA VAL A 16 -3.27 -6.94 -16.58
C VAL A 16 -3.48 -6.89 -18.09
N LYS A 17 -4.11 -5.82 -18.59
CA LYS A 17 -4.22 -5.52 -20.03
C LYS A 17 -3.11 -4.55 -20.43
N SER A 18 -2.64 -4.64 -21.67
CA SER A 18 -1.56 -3.78 -22.20
C SER A 18 -1.90 -2.28 -22.21
N ASN A 19 -3.18 -1.93 -22.24
CA ASN A 19 -3.67 -0.55 -22.21
C ASN A 19 -3.86 0.02 -20.79
N GLN A 20 -3.52 -0.73 -19.76
CA GLN A 20 -3.61 -0.28 -18.37
C GLN A 20 -2.29 0.35 -17.89
N SER A 21 -2.35 1.00 -16.74
CA SER A 21 -1.18 1.55 -16.04
C SER A 21 -1.11 1.00 -14.63
N LEU A 22 0.09 0.89 -14.10
CA LEU A 22 0.36 0.63 -12.69
C LEU A 22 0.72 1.90 -11.96
N CYS A 23 0.20 2.06 -10.75
CA CYS A 23 0.75 2.97 -9.76
C CYS A 23 1.65 2.19 -8.81
N LEU A 24 2.81 2.75 -8.56
CA LEU A 24 3.88 2.19 -7.74
C LEU A 24 4.16 3.16 -6.59
N LEU A 25 4.23 2.66 -5.37
CA LEU A 25 4.57 3.45 -4.19
C LEU A 25 5.97 3.08 -3.71
N ALA A 26 6.82 4.09 -3.55
CA ALA A 26 8.13 3.91 -2.92
C ALA A 26 8.06 4.16 -1.41
N ASP A 27 9.01 3.58 -0.66
CA ASP A 27 9.10 3.68 0.80
C ASP A 27 9.29 5.12 1.31
N ASN A 28 9.80 6.03 0.47
CA ASN A 28 9.91 7.47 0.75
C ASN A 28 8.61 8.25 0.53
N GLY A 29 7.49 7.57 0.20
CA GLY A 29 6.18 8.19 0.01
C GLY A 29 5.93 8.80 -1.36
N ARG A 30 6.82 8.57 -2.35
CA ARG A 30 6.59 8.98 -3.74
C ARG A 30 5.82 7.94 -4.51
N CYS A 31 4.92 8.41 -5.37
CA CYS A 31 4.15 7.59 -6.29
C CYS A 31 4.66 7.78 -7.71
N TYR A 32 4.71 6.68 -8.45
CA TYR A 32 5.09 6.61 -9.86
C TYR A 32 4.00 5.93 -10.67
N THR A 33 3.86 6.29 -11.94
CA THR A 33 2.94 5.62 -12.86
C THR A 33 3.72 5.01 -14.01
N LEU A 34 3.45 3.74 -14.32
CA LEU A 34 4.07 2.99 -15.38
C LEU A 34 3.01 2.38 -16.29
N ALA A 35 3.01 2.75 -17.56
CA ALA A 35 2.13 2.14 -18.54
C ALA A 35 2.56 0.69 -18.82
N MET A 36 1.60 -0.23 -18.84
CA MET A 36 1.87 -1.66 -19.10
C MET A 36 2.51 -1.91 -20.47
N ALA A 37 2.18 -1.08 -21.47
CA ALA A 37 2.78 -1.14 -22.80
C ALA A 37 4.30 -0.91 -22.82
N ASN A 38 4.85 -0.27 -21.77
CA ASN A 38 6.28 0.02 -21.65
C ASN A 38 7.06 -1.09 -20.93
N LEU A 39 6.37 -2.11 -20.44
CA LEU A 39 7.06 -3.25 -19.79
C LEU A 39 7.73 -4.14 -20.83
N PRO A 40 8.91 -4.72 -20.50
CA PRO A 40 9.57 -5.67 -21.35
C PRO A 40 8.72 -6.91 -21.57
N SER A 41 8.89 -7.54 -22.74
CA SER A 41 8.19 -8.80 -23.04
C SER A 41 8.64 -9.91 -22.09
N ALA A 42 7.74 -10.88 -21.82
CA ALA A 42 8.02 -12.04 -20.96
C ALA A 42 9.09 -13.02 -21.51
N ARG A 43 9.75 -12.70 -22.63
CA ARG A 43 10.78 -13.53 -23.27
C ARG A 43 12.19 -13.31 -22.71
N GLY A 44 12.38 -12.36 -21.79
CA GLY A 44 13.67 -12.02 -21.20
C GLY A 44 13.69 -12.27 -19.69
N ASN A 45 14.82 -11.89 -19.08
CA ASN A 45 15.02 -11.99 -17.62
C ASN A 45 14.30 -10.84 -16.83
N GLY A 46 13.48 -10.01 -17.52
CA GLY A 46 12.93 -8.80 -16.95
C GLY A 46 13.94 -7.64 -16.95
N GLU A 47 13.48 -6.47 -16.53
CA GLU A 47 14.30 -5.27 -16.41
C GLU A 47 14.11 -4.64 -15.03
N PRO A 48 15.14 -4.01 -14.45
CA PRO A 48 15.00 -3.26 -13.21
C PRO A 48 14.03 -2.08 -13.40
N LEU A 49 13.16 -1.84 -12.43
CA LEU A 49 12.27 -0.66 -12.46
C LEU A 49 13.05 0.66 -12.51
N SER A 50 14.28 0.69 -12.02
CA SER A 50 15.18 1.86 -12.11
C SER A 50 15.61 2.22 -13.52
N SER A 51 15.48 1.33 -14.50
CA SER A 51 15.69 1.65 -15.92
C SER A 51 14.51 2.40 -16.53
N MET A 52 13.32 2.22 -15.98
CA MET A 52 12.07 2.80 -16.49
C MET A 52 11.63 4.04 -15.70
N LEU A 53 12.01 4.12 -14.42
CA LEU A 53 11.63 5.18 -13.48
C LEU A 53 12.88 5.82 -12.86
N SER A 54 12.81 7.12 -12.60
CA SER A 54 13.87 7.85 -11.89
C SER A 54 13.61 7.77 -10.38
N LEU A 55 13.93 6.64 -9.78
CA LEU A 55 13.81 6.45 -8.33
C LEU A 55 14.87 7.27 -7.59
N GLU A 56 14.51 7.82 -6.44
CA GLU A 56 15.48 8.46 -5.55
C GLU A 56 16.48 7.42 -5.00
N ALA A 57 17.73 7.83 -4.84
CA ALA A 57 18.78 6.94 -4.36
C ALA A 57 18.41 6.30 -3.01
N GLY A 58 18.50 4.98 -2.93
CA GLY A 58 18.17 4.20 -1.74
C GLY A 58 16.69 3.93 -1.52
N SER A 59 15.77 4.54 -2.30
CA SER A 59 14.35 4.23 -2.20
C SER A 59 14.00 2.90 -2.88
N LYS A 60 12.98 2.23 -2.35
CA LYS A 60 12.48 0.94 -2.84
C LYS A 60 10.99 1.02 -3.12
N ILE A 61 10.54 0.38 -4.20
CA ILE A 61 9.11 0.16 -4.44
C ILE A 61 8.61 -0.87 -3.43
N ILE A 62 7.55 -0.52 -2.70
CA ILE A 62 6.99 -1.34 -1.63
C ILE A 62 5.56 -1.80 -1.92
N ALA A 63 4.87 -1.14 -2.82
CA ALA A 63 3.52 -1.50 -3.23
C ALA A 63 3.27 -1.14 -4.69
N ALA A 64 2.36 -1.88 -5.32
CA ALA A 64 1.90 -1.63 -6.68
C ALA A 64 0.40 -1.96 -6.78
N CYS A 65 -0.35 -1.17 -7.54
CA CYS A 65 -1.75 -1.44 -7.85
C CYS A 65 -2.09 -1.00 -9.27
N LEU A 66 -3.15 -1.59 -9.84
CA LEU A 66 -3.70 -1.13 -11.10
C LEU A 66 -4.29 0.27 -10.95
N TRP A 67 -3.96 1.15 -11.87
CA TRP A 67 -4.51 2.50 -11.89
C TRP A 67 -5.83 2.57 -12.64
N GLN A 68 -6.78 3.31 -12.07
CA GLN A 68 -8.05 3.70 -12.67
C GLN A 68 -8.31 5.17 -12.33
N GLU A 69 -8.64 5.99 -13.32
CA GLU A 69 -8.85 7.43 -13.12
C GLU A 69 -9.96 7.75 -12.12
N ALA A 70 -11.09 7.02 -12.23
CA ALA A 70 -12.23 7.15 -11.32
C ALA A 70 -12.08 6.32 -10.03
N GLY A 71 -10.96 5.61 -9.85
CA GLY A 71 -10.72 4.76 -8.68
C GLY A 71 -10.38 5.57 -7.43
N GLN A 72 -10.54 4.92 -6.29
CA GLN A 72 -10.07 5.40 -4.99
C GLN A 72 -9.02 4.44 -4.43
N TYR A 73 -8.08 4.96 -3.65
CA TYR A 73 -6.96 4.17 -3.13
C TYR A 73 -6.67 4.57 -1.70
N VAL A 74 -6.43 3.59 -0.85
CA VAL A 74 -5.92 3.82 0.50
C VAL A 74 -4.40 3.81 0.45
N VAL A 75 -3.79 4.87 0.95
CA VAL A 75 -2.34 4.97 1.15
C VAL A 75 -2.04 5.14 2.63
N ALA A 76 -1.01 4.45 3.12
CA ALA A 76 -0.65 4.46 4.52
C ALA A 76 0.87 4.41 4.74
N ALA A 77 1.30 4.90 5.91
CA ALA A 77 2.68 4.86 6.39
C ALA A 77 2.79 4.08 7.71
N ASP A 78 3.98 3.61 8.02
CA ASP A 78 4.27 2.76 9.19
C ASP A 78 4.15 3.48 10.55
N ASN A 79 3.98 4.82 10.53
CA ASN A 79 3.62 5.61 11.71
C ASN A 79 2.13 5.57 12.07
N GLY A 80 1.36 4.72 11.39
CA GLY A 80 -0.06 4.54 11.63
C GLY A 80 -0.97 5.57 10.95
N CYS A 81 -0.44 6.45 10.10
CA CYS A 81 -1.23 7.45 9.38
C CYS A 81 -1.54 7.00 7.95
N GLY A 82 -2.67 7.49 7.41
CA GLY A 82 -3.06 7.26 6.03
C GLY A 82 -4.26 8.09 5.61
N PHE A 83 -4.63 7.96 4.34
CA PHE A 83 -5.75 8.68 3.73
C PHE A 83 -6.21 7.99 2.45
N ILE A 84 -7.37 8.42 1.94
CA ILE A 84 -7.87 8.02 0.63
C ILE A 84 -7.43 9.05 -0.41
N VAL A 85 -6.91 8.57 -1.55
CA VAL A 85 -6.53 9.40 -2.69
C VAL A 85 -7.33 8.99 -3.92
N SER A 86 -7.76 9.98 -4.73
CA SER A 86 -8.41 9.69 -6.02
C SER A 86 -7.41 9.16 -7.04
N GLY A 87 -7.88 8.38 -8.02
CA GLY A 87 -7.05 7.91 -9.10
C GLY A 87 -6.47 9.05 -9.94
N ALA A 88 -7.23 10.13 -10.15
CA ALA A 88 -6.76 11.33 -10.82
C ALA A 88 -5.57 11.99 -10.07
N ASP A 89 -5.66 12.05 -8.73
CA ASP A 89 -4.59 12.56 -7.89
C ASP A 89 -3.44 11.58 -7.70
N LEU A 90 -3.66 10.29 -7.90
CA LEU A 90 -2.61 9.27 -7.80
C LEU A 90 -1.69 9.26 -9.02
N PHE A 91 -2.19 9.62 -10.20
CA PHE A 91 -1.45 9.56 -11.45
C PHE A 91 -0.24 10.50 -11.49
N SER A 92 0.92 9.98 -11.85
CA SER A 92 2.15 10.75 -12.09
C SER A 92 2.53 10.75 -13.58
N LYS A 93 2.62 11.95 -14.16
CA LYS A 93 2.99 12.12 -15.58
C LYS A 93 4.49 12.01 -15.86
N THR A 94 5.31 12.05 -14.81
CA THR A 94 6.78 12.10 -14.92
C THR A 94 7.43 10.83 -14.39
N LYS A 95 8.57 10.46 -14.98
CA LYS A 95 9.39 9.32 -14.51
C LYS A 95 9.97 9.55 -13.10
N THR A 96 10.07 10.79 -12.66
CA THR A 96 10.54 11.16 -11.31
C THR A 96 9.46 10.97 -10.23
N GLY A 97 8.24 10.58 -10.64
CA GLY A 97 7.12 10.43 -9.72
C GLY A 97 6.69 11.73 -9.07
N LYS A 98 5.79 11.63 -8.11
CA LYS A 98 5.34 12.77 -7.30
C LYS A 98 5.23 12.38 -5.84
N ALA A 99 5.39 13.36 -4.95
CA ALA A 99 5.12 13.17 -3.53
C ALA A 99 3.64 12.90 -3.31
N LEU A 100 3.31 11.80 -2.64
CA LEU A 100 1.96 11.37 -2.31
C LEU A 100 1.74 11.42 -0.81
N ILE A 101 2.40 10.55 -0.05
CA ILE A 101 2.29 10.52 1.40
C ILE A 101 3.53 11.14 2.05
N ASN A 102 3.30 12.08 2.96
CA ASN A 102 4.39 12.68 3.74
C ASN A 102 4.73 11.75 4.91
N THR A 103 5.81 11.04 4.77
CA THR A 103 6.25 10.06 5.76
C THR A 103 7.07 10.69 6.90
N GLY A 104 7.76 11.82 6.67
CA GLY A 104 8.73 12.34 7.63
C GLY A 104 9.83 11.32 7.92
N GLU A 105 9.96 10.89 9.17
CA GLU A 105 10.90 9.83 9.60
C GLU A 105 10.35 8.41 9.39
N ALA A 106 9.08 8.30 9.06
CA ALA A 106 8.41 7.02 8.79
C ALA A 106 8.66 6.57 7.35
N LYS A 107 8.16 5.39 7.01
CA LYS A 107 8.15 4.85 5.65
C LYS A 107 6.74 4.66 5.16
N ALA A 108 6.52 4.84 3.87
CA ALA A 108 5.29 4.39 3.26
C ALA A 108 5.16 2.86 3.42
N LEU A 109 3.96 2.39 3.66
CA LEU A 109 3.68 0.99 3.99
C LEU A 109 2.81 0.30 2.94
N SER A 110 1.79 0.99 2.43
CA SER A 110 0.79 0.35 1.57
C SER A 110 0.13 1.35 0.61
N LEU A 111 -0.24 0.81 -0.55
CA LEU A 111 -1.12 1.44 -1.54
C LEU A 111 -2.06 0.35 -2.07
N GLN A 112 -3.36 0.45 -1.80
CA GLN A 112 -4.36 -0.53 -2.18
C GLN A 112 -5.57 0.15 -2.82
N ALA A 113 -6.11 -0.45 -3.88
CA ALA A 113 -7.37 0.01 -4.47
C ALA A 113 -8.53 -0.24 -3.50
N LEU A 114 -9.39 0.76 -3.35
CA LEU A 114 -10.63 0.66 -2.59
C LEU A 114 -11.75 0.28 -3.55
N ASP A 115 -12.38 -0.86 -3.34
CA ASP A 115 -13.40 -1.39 -4.24
C ASP A 115 -14.80 -0.85 -3.91
N SER A 116 -15.06 -0.52 -2.63
CA SER A 116 -16.33 -0.02 -2.14
C SER A 116 -16.14 0.92 -0.96
N ASP A 117 -17.03 1.90 -0.82
CA ASP A 117 -17.09 2.78 0.37
C ASP A 117 -17.48 2.03 1.64
N GLU A 118 -18.02 0.81 1.51
CA GLU A 118 -18.35 -0.06 2.63
C GLU A 118 -17.19 -0.97 3.06
N ASP A 119 -16.06 -0.92 2.36
CA ASP A 119 -14.88 -1.66 2.76
C ASP A 119 -14.34 -1.15 4.09
N GLU A 120 -13.78 -2.07 4.85
CA GLU A 120 -13.13 -1.79 6.13
C GLU A 120 -11.61 -1.93 6.00
N ILE A 121 -10.90 -1.30 6.90
CA ILE A 121 -9.45 -1.37 7.02
C ILE A 121 -9.11 -2.17 8.27
N LEU A 122 -8.34 -3.24 8.11
CA LEU A 122 -7.66 -3.89 9.21
C LEU A 122 -6.23 -3.33 9.29
N ALA A 123 -5.90 -2.70 10.39
CA ALA A 123 -4.56 -2.25 10.73
C ALA A 123 -3.97 -3.08 11.86
N LEU A 124 -2.71 -3.48 11.71
CA LEU A 124 -1.96 -4.24 12.72
C LEU A 124 -0.64 -3.55 13.02
N ASN A 125 -0.27 -3.49 14.28
CA ASN A 125 1.05 -3.02 14.69
C ASN A 125 1.97 -4.17 15.14
N ASN A 126 3.26 -3.88 15.25
CA ASN A 126 4.27 -4.88 15.67
C ASN A 126 4.21 -5.26 17.16
N ALA A 127 3.36 -4.61 17.96
CA ALA A 127 3.03 -5.02 19.34
C ALA A 127 1.82 -5.97 19.40
N GLY A 128 1.29 -6.40 18.26
CA GLY A 128 0.16 -7.33 18.16
C GLY A 128 -1.21 -6.70 18.36
N ARG A 129 -1.33 -5.37 18.31
CA ARG A 129 -2.63 -4.70 18.34
C ARG A 129 -3.25 -4.70 16.94
N ALA A 130 -4.52 -5.08 16.87
CA ALA A 130 -5.36 -5.00 15.70
C ALA A 130 -6.45 -3.93 15.88
N LEU A 131 -6.82 -3.26 14.81
CA LEU A 131 -7.94 -2.33 14.74
C LEU A 131 -8.64 -2.52 13.41
N ILE A 132 -9.97 -2.59 13.42
CA ILE A 132 -10.81 -2.57 12.22
C ILE A 132 -11.64 -1.29 12.24
N LEU A 133 -11.65 -0.56 11.13
CA LEU A 133 -12.43 0.67 10.97
C LEU A 133 -12.96 0.79 9.54
N PRO A 134 -14.11 1.46 9.32
CA PRO A 134 -14.60 1.75 7.98
C PRO A 134 -13.62 2.60 7.18
N ALA A 135 -13.34 2.25 5.92
CA ALA A 135 -12.43 3.02 5.07
C ALA A 135 -12.89 4.48 4.90
N ARG A 136 -14.21 4.72 4.86
CA ARG A 136 -14.82 6.05 4.74
C ARG A 136 -14.49 7.03 5.89
N GLU A 137 -13.95 6.53 7.01
CA GLU A 137 -13.50 7.41 8.12
C GLU A 137 -12.17 8.09 7.81
N LEU A 138 -11.43 7.61 6.79
CA LEU A 138 -10.22 8.29 6.36
C LEU A 138 -10.53 9.54 5.54
N PRO A 139 -9.74 10.61 5.69
CA PRO A 139 -9.89 11.80 4.87
C PRO A 139 -9.52 11.50 3.41
N GLN A 140 -10.21 12.18 2.48
CA GLN A 140 -9.79 12.24 1.08
C GLN A 140 -8.79 13.37 0.89
N LEU A 141 -7.59 13.05 0.41
CA LEU A 141 -6.52 14.03 0.18
C LEU A 141 -5.81 13.74 -1.15
N ALA A 142 -5.42 14.80 -1.87
CA ALA A 142 -4.58 14.66 -3.05
C ALA A 142 -3.12 14.31 -2.68
N LYS A 143 -2.66 14.72 -1.50
CA LYS A 143 -1.36 14.45 -0.89
C LYS A 143 -1.36 14.85 0.58
N GLY A 144 -0.46 14.30 1.37
CA GLY A 144 -0.30 14.73 2.77
C GLY A 144 0.13 13.62 3.71
N LYS A 145 -0.06 13.85 5.00
CA LYS A 145 0.23 12.86 6.03
C LYS A 145 -0.98 11.94 6.30
N GLY A 146 -2.20 12.46 6.11
CA GLY A 146 -3.44 11.79 6.51
C GLY A 146 -3.70 11.82 8.01
N ASN A 147 -4.72 11.05 8.42
CA ASN A 147 -5.11 10.85 9.81
C ASN A 147 -4.57 9.53 10.37
N GLN A 148 -4.61 9.39 11.68
CA GLN A 148 -4.24 8.13 12.33
C GLN A 148 -5.29 7.05 12.02
N ILE A 149 -4.82 5.94 11.46
CA ILE A 149 -5.55 4.68 11.29
C ILE A 149 -5.46 3.86 12.58
N ILE A 150 -4.25 3.74 13.12
CA ILE A 150 -3.98 3.11 14.41
C ILE A 150 -3.13 4.04 15.27
N GLY A 151 -3.50 4.20 16.54
CA GLY A 151 -2.84 5.15 17.44
C GLY A 151 -1.37 4.77 17.73
N ILE A 152 -0.44 5.55 17.17
CA ILE A 152 0.99 5.46 17.42
C ILE A 152 1.48 6.87 17.77
N SER A 153 1.82 7.12 19.03
CA SER A 153 2.39 8.39 19.46
C SER A 153 3.83 8.56 18.96
N LYS A 154 4.31 9.82 18.87
CA LYS A 154 5.71 10.09 18.49
C LYS A 154 6.72 9.37 19.38
N LYS A 155 6.43 9.29 20.70
CA LYS A 155 7.27 8.55 21.66
C LYS A 155 7.32 7.07 21.33
N GLN A 156 6.17 6.43 21.14
CA GLN A 156 6.08 5.02 20.79
C GLN A 156 6.74 4.72 19.44
N PHE A 157 6.60 5.64 18.47
CA PHE A 157 7.27 5.51 17.18
C PHE A 157 8.80 5.56 17.34
N ALA A 158 9.34 6.48 18.15
CA ALA A 158 10.76 6.54 18.46
C ALA A 158 11.26 5.27 19.19
N GLU A 159 10.41 4.66 20.01
CA GLU A 159 10.68 3.39 20.70
C GLU A 159 10.53 2.15 19.80
N GLY A 160 10.18 2.34 18.51
CA GLY A 160 10.11 1.26 17.54
C GLY A 160 8.72 0.68 17.29
N LEU A 161 7.64 1.26 17.87
CA LEU A 161 6.27 0.84 17.53
C LEU A 161 5.96 1.27 16.08
N ARG A 162 5.48 0.34 15.26
CA ARG A 162 5.15 0.54 13.84
C ARG A 162 3.84 -0.13 13.49
N MET A 163 3.05 0.49 12.63
CA MET A 163 2.05 -0.24 11.87
C MET A 163 2.79 -1.05 10.82
N ASN A 164 2.66 -2.37 10.86
CA ASN A 164 3.39 -3.28 9.97
C ASN A 164 2.50 -3.96 8.93
N HIS A 165 1.17 -3.96 9.13
CA HIS A 165 0.22 -4.44 8.14
C HIS A 165 -1.00 -3.55 8.08
N ILE A 166 -1.52 -3.40 6.86
CA ILE A 166 -2.81 -2.80 6.57
C ILE A 166 -3.43 -3.57 5.41
N VAL A 167 -4.69 -3.95 5.55
CA VAL A 167 -5.42 -4.74 4.55
C VAL A 167 -6.82 -4.17 4.41
N LEU A 168 -7.27 -4.00 3.18
CA LEU A 168 -8.67 -3.69 2.89
C LEU A 168 -9.50 -4.97 2.98
N LEU A 169 -10.62 -4.89 3.67
CA LEU A 169 -11.53 -5.97 3.91
C LEU A 169 -12.87 -5.67 3.23
N PRO A 170 -13.24 -6.41 2.17
CA PRO A 170 -14.59 -6.33 1.65
C PRO A 170 -15.64 -6.59 2.74
N ALA A 171 -16.78 -5.92 2.70
CA ALA A 171 -17.80 -5.92 3.76
C ALA A 171 -18.21 -7.32 4.23
N GLN A 172 -18.25 -8.31 3.33
CA GLN A 172 -18.67 -9.69 3.62
C GLN A 172 -17.50 -10.68 3.83
N ALA A 173 -16.24 -10.22 3.79
CA ALA A 173 -15.08 -11.12 3.89
C ALA A 173 -14.79 -11.52 5.33
N ASN A 174 -14.46 -12.80 5.56
CA ASN A 174 -13.86 -13.25 6.81
C ASN A 174 -12.34 -13.01 6.79
N VAL A 175 -11.78 -12.74 7.96
CA VAL A 175 -10.34 -12.51 8.12
C VAL A 175 -9.69 -13.72 8.77
N LEU A 176 -8.56 -14.15 8.22
CA LEU A 176 -7.71 -15.16 8.82
C LEU A 176 -6.36 -14.53 9.15
N LEU A 177 -6.06 -14.42 10.44
CA LEU A 177 -4.77 -13.95 10.93
C LEU A 177 -3.91 -15.15 11.31
N PHE A 178 -2.67 -15.16 10.84
CA PHE A 178 -1.68 -16.16 11.19
C PHE A 178 -0.54 -15.47 11.95
N ALA A 179 -0.31 -15.89 13.19
CA ALA A 179 0.77 -15.39 14.02
C ALA A 179 1.57 -16.58 14.56
N ALA A 180 2.75 -16.81 14.01
CA ALA A 180 3.60 -17.96 14.31
C ALA A 180 2.84 -19.30 14.17
N LYS A 181 2.52 -19.95 15.29
CA LYS A 181 1.77 -21.22 15.34
C LYS A 181 0.27 -21.03 15.60
N GLN A 182 -0.19 -19.80 15.79
CA GLN A 182 -1.59 -19.49 16.09
C GLN A 182 -2.32 -19.04 14.85
N LYS A 183 -3.61 -19.38 14.80
CA LYS A 183 -4.54 -18.97 13.76
C LYS A 183 -5.77 -18.38 14.44
N MET A 184 -6.13 -17.18 14.07
CA MET A 184 -7.35 -16.50 14.49
C MET A 184 -8.24 -16.24 13.30
N ARG A 185 -9.52 -16.55 13.41
CA ARG A 185 -10.54 -16.20 12.42
C ARG A 185 -11.46 -15.14 13.01
N ILE A 186 -11.65 -14.04 12.28
CA ILE A 186 -12.63 -13.01 12.59
C ILE A 186 -13.71 -13.10 11.49
N ARG A 187 -14.95 -13.33 11.86
CA ARG A 187 -16.07 -13.35 10.93
C ARG A 187 -16.52 -11.93 10.61
N ALA A 188 -17.19 -11.75 9.47
CA ALA A 188 -17.67 -10.43 9.07
C ALA A 188 -18.57 -9.79 10.14
N GLU A 189 -19.46 -10.57 10.77
CA GLU A 189 -20.38 -10.12 11.83
C GLU A 189 -19.68 -9.77 13.17
N GLU A 190 -18.46 -10.26 13.38
CA GLU A 190 -17.70 -10.06 14.63
C GLU A 190 -16.78 -8.83 14.58
N ARG A 191 -16.60 -8.20 13.40
CA ARG A 191 -15.60 -7.14 13.20
C ARG A 191 -15.83 -5.90 14.05
N GLY A 192 -17.08 -5.56 14.34
CA GLY A 192 -17.43 -4.41 15.19
C GLY A 192 -16.94 -4.52 16.65
N GLN A 193 -16.29 -5.64 17.03
CA GLN A 193 -15.69 -5.84 18.34
C GLN A 193 -14.19 -5.49 18.37
N TYR A 194 -13.60 -5.21 17.23
CA TYR A 194 -12.18 -4.88 17.01
C TYR A 194 -12.03 -3.47 16.43
#